data_48fb58baa0326686279d897c6c7754b3
#
_entry.id   48fb58baa0326686279d897c6c7754b3
#
_cell.length_a   1.000
_cell.length_b   1.000
_cell.length_c   1.000
_cell.angle_alpha   90.00
_cell.angle_beta   90.00
_cell.angle_gamma   90.00
#
_symmetry.space_group_name_H-M   'P 1'
#
loop_
_entity.id
_entity.type
_entity.pdbx_description
1 polymer ?
#
loop_
_entity_poly.entity_id
_entity_poly.type
_entity_poly.pdbx_seq_one_letter_code
_entity_poly.pdbx_strand_id
1 'polypeptide(L)'
;MKAKASICISEDATLIESLEISKSRIQIMIDKGMDNEKQVLKGLIAIADRRINEIKSGEKPALTPDADAKYYAEVVVDLDVIAEPMIADPDVNNADVSKRYTHDTIRPLSFYGGVKKVDLGFVGSCMVHKGDMKILAQMLKNIDEQQGKVEFKAPLVVAPPTYNIVDELKAEGDWEILQKYSGFEF
;
A
#
# COMPACT_ATOMS: atom_id res chain seq x y z
N MET A 1 -24.46 23.40 -5.94
CA MET A 1 -24.17 22.42 -4.88
C MET A 1 -22.65 22.34 -4.75
N LYS A 2 -22.05 22.74 -3.63
CA LYS A 2 -20.59 22.63 -3.47
C LYS A 2 -20.26 21.16 -3.17
N ALA A 3 -19.49 20.52 -4.03
CA ALA A 3 -18.99 19.17 -3.76
C ALA A 3 -18.11 19.22 -2.50
N LYS A 4 -18.46 18.41 -1.50
CA LYS A 4 -17.65 18.23 -0.29
C LYS A 4 -16.72 17.03 -0.52
N ALA A 5 -15.74 17.17 -1.43
CA ALA A 5 -14.68 16.19 -1.57
C ALA A 5 -13.58 16.48 -0.55
N SER A 6 -13.19 15.50 0.25
CA SER A 6 -12.09 15.63 1.21
C SER A 6 -10.73 15.56 0.51
N ILE A 7 -10.61 14.78 -0.55
CA ILE A 7 -9.39 14.56 -1.31
C ILE A 7 -9.76 14.42 -2.78
N CYS A 8 -8.99 15.04 -3.67
CA CYS A 8 -9.02 14.80 -5.10
C CYS A 8 -7.59 14.51 -5.56
N ILE A 9 -7.36 13.32 -6.10
CA ILE A 9 -6.06 12.89 -6.63
C ILE A 9 -6.17 12.91 -8.15
N SER A 10 -5.22 13.57 -8.79
CA SER A 10 -5.12 13.56 -10.26
C SER A 10 -4.86 12.15 -10.78
N GLU A 11 -5.48 11.81 -11.89
CA GLU A 11 -5.16 10.59 -12.62
C GLU A 11 -3.80 10.76 -13.31
N ASP A 12 -2.96 9.73 -13.26
CA ASP A 12 -1.64 9.71 -13.87
C ASP A 12 -1.49 8.59 -14.91
N ALA A 13 -0.28 8.45 -15.44
CA ALA A 13 0.02 7.46 -16.47
C ALA A 13 -0.15 6.00 -15.99
N THR A 14 -0.18 5.76 -14.68
CA THR A 14 -0.32 4.42 -14.09
C THR A 14 -1.78 3.96 -14.05
N LEU A 15 -2.74 4.85 -14.30
CA LEU A 15 -4.16 4.53 -14.23
C LEU A 15 -4.55 3.38 -15.17
N ILE A 16 -4.04 3.36 -16.40
CA ILE A 16 -4.34 2.29 -17.36
C ILE A 16 -3.82 0.95 -16.83
N GLU A 17 -2.59 0.92 -16.34
CA GLU A 17 -2.00 -0.28 -15.74
C GLU A 17 -2.82 -0.78 -14.54
N SER A 18 -3.22 0.11 -13.67
CA SER A 18 -4.06 -0.21 -12.50
C SER A 18 -5.43 -0.78 -12.89
N LEU A 19 -6.04 -0.25 -13.96
CA LEU A 19 -7.30 -0.77 -14.50
C LEU A 19 -7.12 -2.15 -15.12
N GLU A 20 -6.04 -2.41 -15.86
CA GLU A 20 -5.74 -3.74 -16.43
C GLU A 20 -5.47 -4.78 -15.34
N ILE A 21 -4.74 -4.44 -14.28
CA ILE A 21 -4.54 -5.30 -13.12
C ILE A 21 -5.89 -5.61 -12.45
N SER A 22 -6.74 -4.60 -12.25
CA SER A 22 -8.07 -4.78 -11.66
C SER A 22 -8.94 -5.71 -12.48
N LYS A 23 -8.93 -5.58 -13.80
CA LYS A 23 -9.65 -6.50 -14.72
C LYS A 23 -9.16 -7.93 -14.58
N SER A 24 -7.84 -8.14 -14.55
CA SER A 24 -7.25 -9.46 -14.38
C SER A 24 -7.69 -10.12 -13.08
N ARG A 25 -7.68 -9.36 -11.98
CA ARG A 25 -8.15 -9.85 -10.66
C ARG A 25 -9.64 -10.19 -10.68
N ILE A 26 -10.47 -9.36 -11.30
CA ILE A 26 -11.92 -9.62 -11.44
C ILE A 26 -12.14 -10.88 -12.29
N GLN A 27 -11.37 -11.08 -13.36
CA GLN A 27 -11.48 -12.29 -14.19
C GLN A 27 -11.15 -13.55 -13.37
N ILE A 28 -10.09 -13.52 -12.55
CA ILE A 28 -9.76 -14.62 -11.64
C ILE A 28 -10.92 -14.94 -10.68
N MET A 29 -11.62 -13.92 -10.15
CA MET A 29 -12.78 -14.13 -9.29
C MET A 29 -13.93 -14.83 -10.05
N ILE A 30 -14.18 -14.44 -11.29
CA ILE A 30 -15.17 -15.09 -12.16
C ILE A 30 -14.79 -16.55 -12.40
N ASP A 31 -13.53 -16.82 -12.71
CA ASP A 31 -13.02 -18.16 -13.03
C ASP A 31 -13.03 -19.09 -11.80
N LYS A 32 -12.86 -18.53 -10.60
CA LYS A 32 -12.98 -19.26 -9.32
C LYS A 32 -14.44 -19.56 -8.90
N GLY A 33 -15.43 -19.22 -9.73
CA GLY A 33 -16.83 -19.65 -9.54
C GLY A 33 -17.67 -18.75 -8.65
N MET A 34 -17.39 -17.45 -8.59
CA MET A 34 -18.28 -16.47 -7.95
C MET A 34 -19.52 -16.20 -8.82
N ASP A 35 -20.30 -17.25 -9.08
CA ASP A 35 -21.41 -17.20 -10.06
C ASP A 35 -22.53 -16.25 -9.67
N ASN A 36 -22.82 -16.09 -8.38
CA ASN A 36 -23.87 -15.19 -7.90
C ASN A 36 -23.59 -13.71 -8.22
N GLU A 37 -22.32 -13.35 -8.40
CA GLU A 37 -21.86 -11.97 -8.66
C GLU A 37 -21.34 -11.77 -10.09
N LYS A 38 -21.35 -12.82 -10.89
CA LYS A 38 -20.75 -12.83 -12.24
C LYS A 38 -21.24 -11.71 -13.15
N GLN A 39 -22.52 -11.35 -13.06
CA GLN A 39 -23.09 -10.26 -13.84
C GLN A 39 -22.47 -8.90 -13.42
N VAL A 40 -22.35 -8.67 -12.12
CA VAL A 40 -21.74 -7.44 -11.56
C VAL A 40 -20.26 -7.38 -11.93
N LEU A 41 -19.54 -8.48 -11.74
CA LEU A 41 -18.10 -8.58 -12.05
C LEU A 41 -17.82 -8.30 -13.53
N LYS A 42 -18.63 -8.84 -14.46
CA LYS A 42 -18.54 -8.51 -15.89
C LYS A 42 -18.85 -7.05 -16.18
N GLY A 43 -19.80 -6.45 -15.44
CA GLY A 43 -20.09 -5.03 -15.54
C GLY A 43 -18.90 -4.16 -15.13
N LEU A 44 -18.17 -4.53 -14.08
CA LEU A 44 -16.95 -3.82 -13.64
C LEU A 44 -15.84 -3.92 -14.69
N ILE A 45 -15.63 -5.08 -15.31
CA ILE A 45 -14.68 -5.23 -16.42
C ILE A 45 -15.07 -4.28 -17.57
N ALA A 46 -16.33 -4.25 -17.98
CA ALA A 46 -16.80 -3.40 -19.07
C ALA A 46 -16.61 -1.90 -18.75
N ILE A 47 -16.77 -1.49 -17.49
CA ILE A 47 -16.51 -0.11 -17.05
C ILE A 47 -15.01 0.22 -17.18
N ALA A 48 -14.14 -0.69 -16.73
CA ALA A 48 -12.69 -0.52 -16.86
C ALA A 48 -12.25 -0.45 -18.33
N ASP A 49 -12.75 -1.34 -19.18
CA ASP A 49 -12.48 -1.33 -20.63
C ASP A 49 -12.90 -0.01 -21.27
N ARG A 50 -14.09 0.47 -20.96
CA ARG A 50 -14.57 1.75 -21.45
C ARG A 50 -13.64 2.88 -21.03
N ARG A 51 -13.23 2.93 -19.74
CA ARG A 51 -12.35 4.00 -19.26
C ARG A 51 -10.97 3.95 -19.93
N ILE A 52 -10.39 2.77 -20.09
CA ILE A 52 -9.13 2.57 -20.81
C ILE A 52 -9.24 3.10 -22.24
N ASN A 53 -10.33 2.76 -22.94
CA ASN A 53 -10.53 3.20 -24.32
C ASN A 53 -10.73 4.71 -24.42
N GLU A 54 -11.50 5.32 -23.50
CA GLU A 54 -11.70 6.78 -23.43
C GLU A 54 -10.36 7.53 -23.26
N ILE A 55 -9.46 7.01 -22.44
CA ILE A 55 -8.13 7.59 -22.22
C ILE A 55 -7.25 7.39 -23.46
N LYS A 56 -7.18 6.16 -23.99
CA LYS A 56 -6.35 5.84 -25.18
C LYS A 56 -6.78 6.57 -26.43
N SER A 57 -8.08 6.80 -26.61
CA SER A 57 -8.62 7.55 -27.75
C SER A 57 -8.50 9.07 -27.62
N GLY A 58 -8.22 9.56 -26.38
CA GLY A 58 -8.25 10.99 -26.09
C GLY A 58 -9.66 11.60 -25.98
N GLU A 59 -10.72 10.77 -26.07
CA GLU A 59 -12.11 11.23 -25.92
C GLU A 59 -12.35 11.83 -24.53
N LYS A 60 -11.86 11.14 -23.50
CA LYS A 60 -11.83 11.63 -22.13
C LYS A 60 -10.44 11.36 -21.55
N PRO A 61 -9.50 12.29 -21.68
CA PRO A 61 -8.16 12.14 -21.16
C PRO A 61 -8.17 11.95 -19.63
N ALA A 62 -7.03 11.56 -19.08
CA ALA A 62 -6.85 11.49 -17.65
C ALA A 62 -7.18 12.83 -16.96
N LEU A 63 -7.86 12.78 -15.82
CA LEU A 63 -8.28 13.98 -15.10
C LEU A 63 -7.05 14.65 -14.46
N THR A 64 -6.78 15.86 -14.88
CA THR A 64 -5.73 16.71 -14.32
C THR A 64 -6.36 18.05 -13.90
N PRO A 65 -5.76 18.77 -12.95
CA PRO A 65 -6.18 20.12 -12.64
C PRO A 65 -6.08 21.03 -13.87
N ASP A 66 -6.98 22.01 -13.97
CA ASP A 66 -6.87 23.05 -14.99
C ASP A 66 -5.58 23.85 -14.81
N ALA A 67 -4.95 24.26 -15.92
CA ALA A 67 -3.68 24.98 -15.86
C ALA A 67 -3.74 26.31 -15.09
N ASP A 68 -4.95 26.90 -14.98
CA ASP A 68 -5.23 28.13 -14.27
C ASP A 68 -5.99 27.91 -12.94
N ALA A 69 -6.02 26.66 -12.45
CA ALA A 69 -6.68 26.34 -11.19
C ALA A 69 -6.11 27.18 -10.05
N LYS A 70 -7.02 27.80 -9.29
CA LYS A 70 -6.66 28.63 -8.12
C LYS A 70 -6.82 27.83 -6.85
N TYR A 71 -5.73 27.67 -6.13
CA TYR A 71 -5.69 26.98 -4.83
C TYR A 71 -5.64 27.99 -3.68
N TYR A 72 -6.25 27.65 -2.56
CA TYR A 72 -6.16 28.46 -1.33
C TYR A 72 -4.73 28.46 -0.77
N ALA A 73 -4.08 27.32 -0.82
CA ALA A 73 -2.69 27.15 -0.41
C ALA A 73 -2.06 25.99 -1.21
N GLU A 74 -0.76 26.06 -1.37
CA GLU A 74 0.05 25.00 -1.93
C GLU A 74 1.05 24.53 -0.88
N VAL A 75 1.14 23.21 -0.69
CA VAL A 75 2.12 22.59 0.19
C VAL A 75 2.99 21.65 -0.65
N VAL A 76 4.25 21.99 -0.77
CA VAL A 76 5.23 21.15 -1.48
C VAL A 76 5.94 20.27 -0.47
N VAL A 77 5.86 18.95 -0.64
CA VAL A 77 6.59 17.98 0.17
C VAL A 77 7.67 17.38 -0.72
N ASP A 78 8.91 17.77 -0.46
CA ASP A 78 10.07 17.21 -1.14
C ASP A 78 10.46 15.89 -0.46
N LEU A 79 10.24 14.77 -1.15
CA LEU A 79 10.52 13.45 -0.61
C LEU A 79 12.02 13.16 -0.53
N ASP A 80 12.84 13.83 -1.32
CA ASP A 80 14.29 13.61 -1.37
C ASP A 80 14.99 14.13 -0.09
N VAL A 81 14.34 15.05 0.64
CA VAL A 81 14.88 15.55 1.92
C VAL A 81 14.48 14.69 3.12
N ILE A 82 13.66 13.66 2.94
CA ILE A 82 13.27 12.75 4.01
C ILE A 82 14.42 11.77 4.24
N ALA A 83 15.24 12.04 5.23
CA ALA A 83 16.47 11.28 5.50
C ALA A 83 16.25 10.07 6.41
N GLU A 84 15.11 9.99 7.13
CA GLU A 84 14.84 8.93 8.09
C GLU A 84 13.35 8.68 8.26
N PRO A 85 12.95 7.46 8.71
CA PRO A 85 11.55 7.16 9.01
C PRO A 85 11.02 8.01 10.16
N MET A 86 9.75 8.37 10.06
CA MET A 86 8.98 8.96 11.15
C MET A 86 8.23 7.87 11.90
N ILE A 87 8.30 7.92 13.21
CA ILE A 87 7.63 6.95 14.10
C ILE A 87 6.46 7.65 14.77
N ALA A 88 5.27 7.06 14.65
CA ALA A 88 4.11 7.44 15.46
C ALA A 88 4.18 6.68 16.78
N ASP A 89 4.47 7.39 17.85
CA ASP A 89 4.56 6.84 19.21
C ASP A 89 3.33 7.33 20.01
N PRO A 90 2.26 6.53 20.08
CA PRO A 90 1.03 6.96 20.69
C PRO A 90 1.20 7.19 22.20
N ASP A 91 0.70 8.32 22.70
CA ASP A 91 0.57 8.55 24.14
C ASP A 91 -0.60 7.74 24.70
N VAL A 92 -0.38 6.44 24.89
CA VAL A 92 -1.41 5.49 25.34
C VAL A 92 -1.92 5.80 26.74
N ASN A 93 -1.17 6.55 27.54
CA ASN A 93 -1.54 6.95 28.89
C ASN A 93 -2.41 8.21 28.91
N ASN A 94 -2.56 8.90 27.79
CA ASN A 94 -3.41 10.09 27.71
C ASN A 94 -4.88 9.69 27.89
N ALA A 95 -5.55 10.27 28.88
CA ALA A 95 -6.96 10.01 29.16
C ALA A 95 -7.87 10.42 28.00
N ASP A 96 -7.50 11.49 27.27
CA ASP A 96 -8.17 11.93 26.06
C ASP A 96 -7.67 11.13 24.85
N VAL A 97 -8.48 10.19 24.39
CA VAL A 97 -8.16 9.30 23.28
C VAL A 97 -7.83 10.08 22.00
N SER A 98 -8.46 11.25 21.78
CA SER A 98 -8.22 12.09 20.60
C SER A 98 -6.81 12.69 20.56
N LYS A 99 -6.13 12.74 21.69
CA LYS A 99 -4.77 13.27 21.83
C LYS A 99 -3.68 12.19 21.82
N ARG A 100 -4.05 10.91 21.77
CA ARG A 100 -3.07 9.82 21.75
C ARG A 100 -2.25 9.76 20.44
N TYR A 101 -2.85 10.24 19.35
CA TYR A 101 -2.24 10.26 18.02
C TYR A 101 -2.32 11.68 17.45
N THR A 102 -1.37 12.52 17.82
CA THR A 102 -1.26 13.89 17.31
C THR A 102 0.07 14.09 16.60
N HIS A 103 0.24 15.21 15.90
CA HIS A 103 1.53 15.58 15.33
C HIS A 103 2.66 15.60 16.38
N ASP A 104 2.33 15.87 17.66
CA ASP A 104 3.30 15.86 18.75
C ASP A 104 3.77 14.46 19.15
N THR A 105 3.06 13.40 18.73
CA THR A 105 3.46 12.01 18.95
C THR A 105 4.25 11.41 17.79
N ILE A 106 4.42 12.14 16.69
CA ILE A 106 5.23 11.74 15.56
C ILE A 106 6.65 12.26 15.73
N ARG A 107 7.63 11.36 15.72
CA ARG A 107 9.04 11.66 15.94
C ARG A 107 9.91 10.98 14.90
N PRO A 108 11.03 11.60 14.48
CA PRO A 108 12.02 10.93 13.65
C PRO A 108 12.67 9.79 14.43
N LEU A 109 13.15 8.77 13.71
CA LEU A 109 13.80 7.59 14.33
C LEU A 109 14.96 7.99 15.23
N SER A 110 15.76 8.98 14.84
CA SER A 110 16.90 9.51 15.59
C SER A 110 16.54 10.05 16.97
N PHE A 111 15.30 10.52 17.17
CA PHE A 111 14.79 11.01 18.45
C PHE A 111 14.90 9.94 19.57
N TYR A 112 14.79 8.67 19.21
CA TYR A 112 14.81 7.58 20.17
C TYR A 112 16.21 7.15 20.61
N GLY A 113 17.27 7.72 20.02
CA GLY A 113 18.63 7.62 20.52
C GLY A 113 19.20 6.20 20.63
N GLY A 114 19.11 5.42 19.56
CA GLY A 114 19.74 4.09 19.51
C GLY A 114 18.75 2.92 19.58
N VAL A 115 19.27 1.72 19.82
CA VAL A 115 18.51 0.47 19.77
C VAL A 115 17.47 0.41 20.88
N LYS A 116 16.21 0.27 20.54
CA LYS A 116 15.12 -0.01 21.47
C LYS A 116 14.82 -1.51 21.45
N LYS A 117 14.53 -2.05 22.63
CA LYS A 117 13.99 -3.40 22.71
C LYS A 117 12.54 -3.36 22.21
N VAL A 118 12.23 -4.24 21.27
CA VAL A 118 10.87 -4.49 20.80
C VAL A 118 10.51 -5.94 21.08
N ASP A 119 9.26 -6.21 21.40
CA ASP A 119 8.78 -7.56 21.69
C ASP A 119 8.14 -8.23 20.48
N LEU A 120 7.72 -7.44 19.49
CA LEU A 120 7.11 -7.90 18.24
C LEU A 120 7.35 -6.88 17.13
N GLY A 121 7.75 -7.35 15.96
CA GLY A 121 7.71 -6.61 14.70
C GLY A 121 6.42 -6.95 13.95
N PHE A 122 5.76 -5.95 13.37
CA PHE A 122 4.57 -6.15 12.55
C PHE A 122 4.69 -5.36 11.25
N VAL A 123 4.51 -6.04 10.12
CA VAL A 123 4.44 -5.42 8.79
C VAL A 123 3.12 -5.81 8.14
N GLY A 124 2.23 -4.88 8.07
CA GLY A 124 0.91 -5.09 7.49
C GLY A 124 -0.02 -3.91 7.76
N SER A 125 -0.98 -3.71 6.88
CA SER A 125 -2.01 -2.68 6.98
C SER A 125 -3.00 -2.88 5.86
N CYS A 126 -4.23 -2.36 6.00
CA CYS A 126 -5.17 -2.26 4.89
C CYS A 126 -4.68 -1.34 3.75
N MET A 127 -3.63 -0.53 3.99
CA MET A 127 -3.02 0.38 3.03
C MET A 127 -1.70 -0.13 2.44
N VAL A 128 -1.23 -1.30 2.87
CA VAL A 128 -0.04 -1.93 2.30
C VAL A 128 -0.39 -2.50 0.92
N HIS A 129 0.48 -2.28 -0.04
CA HIS A 129 0.34 -2.80 -1.40
C HIS A 129 1.29 -3.96 -1.66
N LYS A 130 1.07 -4.70 -2.76
CA LYS A 130 1.97 -5.77 -3.19
C LYS A 130 3.41 -5.28 -3.33
N GLY A 131 3.60 -4.06 -3.85
CA GLY A 131 4.91 -3.43 -3.99
C GLY A 131 5.69 -3.33 -2.67
N ASP A 132 5.02 -2.94 -1.60
CA ASP A 132 5.64 -2.84 -0.27
C ASP A 132 6.09 -4.22 0.24
N MET A 133 5.27 -5.26 0.02
CA MET A 133 5.62 -6.64 0.36
C MET A 133 6.82 -7.15 -0.47
N LYS A 134 6.90 -6.78 -1.75
CA LYS A 134 8.05 -7.11 -2.60
C LYS A 134 9.34 -6.42 -2.13
N ILE A 135 9.25 -5.16 -1.73
CA ILE A 135 10.39 -4.43 -1.15
C ILE A 135 10.88 -5.15 0.11
N LEU A 136 9.97 -5.51 1.02
CA LEU A 136 10.32 -6.29 2.21
C LEU A 136 10.97 -7.63 1.84
N ALA A 137 10.37 -8.38 0.91
CA ALA A 137 10.93 -9.64 0.44
C ALA A 137 12.35 -9.47 -0.13
N GLN A 138 12.58 -8.44 -0.94
CA GLN A 138 13.89 -8.15 -1.51
C GLN A 138 14.91 -7.76 -0.42
N MET A 139 14.51 -6.96 0.57
CA MET A 139 15.36 -6.63 1.71
C MET A 139 15.79 -7.90 2.47
N LEU A 140 14.85 -8.80 2.74
CA LEU A 140 15.13 -10.07 3.43
C LEU A 140 16.02 -11.00 2.60
N LYS A 141 15.83 -11.08 1.27
CA LYS A 141 16.71 -11.83 0.36
C LYS A 141 18.14 -11.27 0.39
N ASN A 142 18.29 -9.96 0.32
CA ASN A 142 19.61 -9.32 0.39
C ASN A 142 20.33 -9.59 1.73
N ILE A 143 19.58 -9.61 2.83
CA ILE A 143 20.14 -9.96 4.15
C ILE A 143 20.60 -11.41 4.17
N ASP A 144 19.78 -12.34 3.66
CA ASP A 144 20.13 -13.76 3.56
C ASP A 144 21.39 -14.00 2.73
N GLU A 145 21.53 -13.29 1.60
CA GLU A 145 22.68 -13.41 0.71
C GLU A 145 23.97 -12.87 1.31
N GLN A 146 23.88 -11.77 2.07
CA GLN A 146 25.04 -11.10 2.63
C GLN A 146 25.52 -11.69 3.95
N GLN A 147 24.61 -12.16 4.80
CA GLN A 147 24.88 -12.54 6.18
C GLN A 147 24.51 -14.00 6.50
N GLY A 148 23.91 -14.72 5.56
CA GLY A 148 23.25 -15.99 5.80
C GLY A 148 21.94 -15.82 6.57
N LYS A 149 21.38 -16.92 7.10
CA LYS A 149 20.13 -16.87 7.85
C LYS A 149 20.27 -15.96 9.07
N VAL A 150 19.55 -14.84 9.06
CA VAL A 150 19.47 -13.92 10.20
C VAL A 150 18.35 -14.37 11.12
N GLU A 151 18.65 -14.46 12.40
CA GLU A 151 17.67 -14.72 13.45
C GLU A 151 17.24 -13.39 14.08
N PHE A 152 15.96 -13.03 13.90
CA PHE A 152 15.41 -11.84 14.52
C PHE A 152 15.30 -12.03 16.04
N LYS A 153 15.73 -11.03 16.82
CA LYS A 153 15.62 -11.05 18.28
C LYS A 153 14.18 -10.93 18.77
N ALA A 154 13.28 -10.43 17.95
CA ALA A 154 11.85 -10.35 18.19
C ALA A 154 11.10 -11.03 17.03
N PRO A 155 9.98 -11.70 17.30
CA PRO A 155 9.15 -12.25 16.22
C PRO A 155 8.71 -11.16 15.24
N LEU A 156 8.67 -11.50 13.96
CA LEU A 156 8.12 -10.66 12.90
C LEU A 156 6.79 -11.27 12.41
N VAL A 157 5.76 -10.46 12.35
CA VAL A 157 4.49 -10.82 11.72
C VAL A 157 4.36 -10.06 10.41
N VAL A 158 4.13 -10.78 9.33
CA VAL A 158 3.86 -10.19 8.01
C VAL A 158 2.42 -10.48 7.64
N ALA A 159 1.61 -9.44 7.47
CA ALA A 159 0.18 -9.54 7.17
C ALA A 159 -0.17 -8.80 5.88
N PRO A 160 -0.15 -9.48 4.72
CA PRO A 160 -0.64 -8.90 3.46
C PRO A 160 -2.13 -8.54 3.57
N PRO A 161 -2.60 -7.49 2.89
CA PRO A 161 -3.96 -6.99 3.05
C PRO A 161 -5.04 -7.91 2.48
N THR A 162 -4.71 -8.77 1.52
CA THR A 162 -5.64 -9.69 0.87
C THR A 162 -4.97 -11.01 0.47
N TYR A 163 -5.76 -12.08 0.41
CA TYR A 163 -5.28 -13.37 -0.11
C TYR A 163 -4.82 -13.31 -1.58
N ASN A 164 -5.42 -12.44 -2.40
CA ASN A 164 -4.98 -12.27 -3.79
C ASN A 164 -3.52 -11.81 -3.87
N ILE A 165 -3.11 -10.90 -2.97
CA ILE A 165 -1.70 -10.46 -2.90
C ILE A 165 -0.80 -11.62 -2.47
N VAL A 166 -1.23 -12.46 -1.54
CA VAL A 166 -0.48 -13.67 -1.16
C VAL A 166 -0.31 -14.60 -2.35
N ASP A 167 -1.38 -14.85 -3.12
CA ASP A 167 -1.32 -15.72 -4.32
C ASP A 167 -0.37 -15.14 -5.38
N GLU A 168 -0.40 -13.81 -5.59
CA GLU A 168 0.51 -13.13 -6.52
C GLU A 168 1.98 -13.22 -6.04
N LEU A 169 2.24 -13.01 -4.76
CA LEU A 169 3.57 -13.13 -4.18
C LEU A 169 4.11 -14.56 -4.24
N LYS A 170 3.24 -15.58 -4.07
CA LYS A 170 3.59 -16.98 -4.28
C LYS A 170 3.99 -17.26 -5.72
N ALA A 171 3.20 -16.76 -6.67
CA ALA A 171 3.48 -16.93 -8.09
C ALA A 171 4.81 -16.28 -8.54
N GLU A 172 5.23 -15.22 -7.84
CA GLU A 172 6.46 -14.47 -8.12
C GLU A 172 7.67 -14.95 -7.28
N GLY A 173 7.48 -15.91 -6.36
CA GLY A 173 8.56 -16.45 -5.51
C GLY A 173 9.03 -15.50 -4.40
N ASP A 174 8.17 -14.54 -4.01
CA ASP A 174 8.46 -13.59 -2.93
C ASP A 174 7.82 -14.01 -1.59
N TRP A 175 6.80 -14.90 -1.66
CA TRP A 175 6.09 -15.34 -0.47
C TRP A 175 6.94 -16.20 0.46
N GLU A 176 7.75 -17.09 -0.10
CA GLU A 176 8.57 -18.04 0.66
C GLU A 176 9.55 -17.34 1.59
N ILE A 177 10.17 -16.24 1.14
CA ILE A 177 11.10 -15.48 2.00
C ILE A 177 10.33 -14.71 3.08
N LEU A 178 9.16 -14.16 2.78
CA LEU A 178 8.33 -13.50 3.77
C LEU A 178 7.86 -14.49 4.85
N GLN A 179 7.43 -15.68 4.44
CA GLN A 179 7.02 -16.75 5.35
C GLN A 179 8.17 -17.29 6.20
N LYS A 180 9.37 -17.43 5.62
CA LYS A 180 10.58 -17.88 6.34
C LYS A 180 10.89 -17.00 7.57
N TYR A 181 10.63 -15.70 7.46
CA TYR A 181 10.89 -14.73 8.53
C TYR A 181 9.65 -14.35 9.34
N SER A 182 8.45 -14.70 8.90
CA SER A 182 7.23 -14.51 9.67
C SER A 182 7.10 -15.57 10.73
N GLY A 183 6.91 -15.17 11.98
CA GLY A 183 6.69 -16.08 13.10
C GLY A 183 5.30 -16.74 13.11
N PHE A 184 4.45 -16.48 12.10
CA PHE A 184 3.10 -17.02 11.99
C PHE A 184 2.88 -17.66 10.63
N GLU A 185 2.31 -18.87 10.63
CA GLU A 185 1.79 -19.52 9.44
C GLU A 185 0.37 -18.98 9.16
N PHE A 186 0.11 -18.63 7.90
CA PHE A 186 -1.21 -18.23 7.41
C PHE A 186 -1.86 -19.36 6.61
#